data_e793e42b237779cc29cf7b7f6abd142b
#
_entry.id   e793e42b237779cc29cf7b7f6abd142b
#
_cell.length_a   1.000
_cell.length_b   1.000
_cell.length_c   1.000
_cell.angle_alpha   90.00
_cell.angle_beta   90.00
_cell.angle_gamma   90.00
#
_symmetry.space_group_name_H-M   'P 1'
#
loop_
_entity.id
_entity.type
_entity.pdbx_description
1 polymer ?
#
loop_
_entity_poly.entity_id
_entity_poly.type
_entity_poly.pdbx_seq_one_letter_code
_entity_poly.pdbx_strand_id
1 'polypeptide(L)'
;TPPPKTLFPYTTLFRSGIGSSIGIAGAAWVGAAVVLLVITAVGQRIKDIMVILILGMMFSSGVGAVVQILQYLSKEESLKAFVIWTMGALGDVTSGQLLILVPSVFAGLLLAVLTIKPLNLLLFGEEYAVTMGLNIRRSRSLLFLSTTLLAGTITAFCGPIGFIGLAMPHVTRMLFQNSDHHVLLPGTILSGASILLLCDIISKIFTLPINAITALLGIPIVVWVVLRNKSITA
;
A
#
# COMPACT_ATOMS: atom_id res chain seq x y z
N THR A 1 -5.59 -28.41 -38.03
CA THR A 1 -6.77 -27.88 -37.29
C THR A 1 -6.34 -26.66 -36.53
N PRO A 2 -6.95 -25.48 -36.77
CA PRO A 2 -6.64 -24.28 -36.01
C PRO A 2 -7.11 -24.47 -34.58
N PRO A 3 -6.39 -23.94 -33.56
CA PRO A 3 -6.77 -24.07 -32.17
C PRO A 3 -8.12 -23.35 -31.93
N PRO A 4 -8.96 -23.89 -31.03
CA PRO A 4 -10.28 -23.32 -30.77
C PRO A 4 -10.15 -21.87 -30.29
N LYS A 5 -10.86 -20.96 -30.93
CA LYS A 5 -11.01 -19.56 -30.51
C LYS A 5 -11.56 -19.58 -29.09
N THR A 6 -10.73 -19.24 -28.13
CA THR A 6 -11.05 -19.20 -26.71
C THR A 6 -12.17 -18.20 -26.46
N LEU A 7 -13.28 -18.73 -25.98
CA LEU A 7 -14.56 -18.07 -25.72
C LEU A 7 -14.55 -17.22 -24.44
N PHE A 8 -13.44 -16.57 -24.10
CA PHE A 8 -13.36 -15.73 -22.91
C PHE A 8 -12.72 -14.38 -23.21
N PRO A 9 -13.53 -13.31 -23.29
CA PRO A 9 -13.04 -11.94 -23.53
C PRO A 9 -12.13 -11.39 -22.41
N TYR A 10 -12.07 -12.06 -21.26
CA TYR A 10 -11.30 -11.60 -20.11
C TYR A 10 -9.78 -11.79 -20.26
N THR A 11 -9.31 -12.80 -20.99
CA THR A 11 -7.87 -13.04 -21.21
C THR A 11 -7.26 -12.07 -22.22
N THR A 12 -8.06 -11.56 -23.16
CA THR A 12 -7.62 -10.54 -24.13
C THR A 12 -7.59 -9.14 -23.51
N LEU A 13 -8.42 -8.85 -22.51
CA LEU A 13 -8.40 -7.59 -21.74
C LEU A 13 -7.13 -7.46 -20.87
N PHE A 14 -6.55 -8.58 -20.44
CA PHE A 14 -5.30 -8.58 -19.66
C PHE A 14 -4.03 -8.43 -20.53
N ARG A 15 -4.14 -8.59 -21.85
CA ARG A 15 -2.96 -8.79 -22.70
C ARG A 15 -2.54 -7.61 -23.56
N SER A 16 -3.32 -6.57 -23.74
CA SER A 16 -2.85 -5.42 -24.53
C SER A 16 -3.75 -4.19 -24.44
N GLY A 17 -3.23 -3.12 -23.91
CA GLY A 17 -3.76 -1.79 -24.11
C GLY A 17 -3.91 -0.95 -22.85
N ILE A 18 -3.75 0.34 -23.01
CA ILE A 18 -3.97 1.37 -21.99
C ILE A 18 -5.35 1.18 -21.31
N GLY A 19 -6.37 0.75 -22.05
CA GLY A 19 -7.71 0.50 -21.52
C GLY A 19 -7.79 -0.63 -20.49
N SER A 20 -7.02 -1.71 -20.64
CA SER A 20 -6.98 -2.80 -19.64
C SER A 20 -6.24 -2.37 -18.37
N SER A 21 -5.18 -1.60 -18.52
CA SER A 21 -4.41 -1.06 -17.39
C SER A 21 -5.21 -0.05 -16.59
N ILE A 22 -6.02 0.80 -17.23
CA ILE A 22 -6.98 1.70 -16.56
C ILE A 22 -8.03 0.89 -15.80
N GLY A 23 -8.52 -0.21 -16.37
CA GLY A 23 -9.50 -1.08 -15.72
C GLY A 23 -8.95 -1.72 -14.43
N ILE A 24 -7.72 -2.22 -14.45
CA ILE A 24 -7.06 -2.81 -13.28
C ILE A 24 -6.82 -1.75 -12.20
N ALA A 25 -6.26 -0.60 -12.56
CA ALA A 25 -6.04 0.51 -11.63
C ALA A 25 -7.36 1.01 -11.04
N GLY A 26 -8.40 1.18 -11.86
CA GLY A 26 -9.72 1.60 -11.43
C GLY A 26 -10.35 0.61 -10.44
N ALA A 27 -10.27 -0.69 -10.72
CA ALA A 27 -10.76 -1.73 -9.80
C ALA A 27 -9.99 -1.72 -8.48
N ALA A 28 -8.65 -1.55 -8.51
CA ALA A 28 -7.84 -1.44 -7.31
C ALA A 28 -8.19 -0.19 -6.48
N TRP A 29 -8.38 0.97 -7.11
CA TRP A 29 -8.79 2.20 -6.41
C TRP A 29 -10.18 2.08 -5.80
N VAL A 30 -11.13 1.50 -6.53
CA VAL A 30 -12.49 1.25 -5.99
C VAL A 30 -12.41 0.29 -4.81
N GLY A 31 -11.68 -0.83 -4.92
CA GLY A 31 -11.49 -1.77 -3.83
C GLY A 31 -10.87 -1.13 -2.60
N ALA A 32 -9.77 -0.39 -2.78
CA ALA A 32 -9.11 0.34 -1.71
C ALA A 32 -10.02 1.40 -1.08
N ALA A 33 -10.79 2.15 -1.89
CA ALA A 33 -11.76 3.13 -1.40
C ALA A 33 -12.89 2.49 -0.58
N VAL A 34 -13.41 1.35 -1.02
CA VAL A 34 -14.45 0.61 -0.28
C VAL A 34 -13.95 0.18 1.09
N VAL A 35 -12.76 -0.44 1.15
CA VAL A 35 -12.13 -0.83 2.42
C VAL A 35 -11.98 0.36 3.35
N LEU A 36 -11.49 1.47 2.81
CA LEU A 36 -11.27 2.69 3.57
C LEU A 36 -12.57 3.30 4.08
N LEU A 37 -13.62 3.34 3.25
CA LEU A 37 -14.95 3.82 3.66
C LEU A 37 -15.52 2.97 4.80
N VAL A 38 -15.39 1.64 4.71
CA VAL A 38 -15.85 0.73 5.77
C VAL A 38 -15.10 1.00 7.07
N ILE A 39 -13.75 1.05 7.03
CA ILE A 39 -12.93 1.30 8.22
C ILE A 39 -13.24 2.67 8.82
N THR A 40 -13.43 3.70 7.99
CA THR A 40 -13.74 5.05 8.45
C THR A 40 -15.15 5.14 9.06
N ALA A 41 -16.15 4.52 8.44
CA ALA A 41 -17.52 4.51 8.93
C ALA A 41 -17.63 3.81 10.29
N VAL A 42 -16.91 2.70 10.45
CA VAL A 42 -16.84 1.97 11.72
C VAL A 42 -16.05 2.75 12.76
N GLY A 43 -14.89 3.29 12.38
CA GLY A 43 -14.02 4.08 13.27
C GLY A 43 -14.66 5.38 13.79
N GLN A 44 -15.67 5.93 13.08
CA GLN A 44 -16.45 7.07 13.59
C GLN A 44 -17.36 6.71 14.78
N ARG A 45 -17.78 5.45 14.88
CA ARG A 45 -18.65 4.96 15.96
C ARG A 45 -17.88 4.37 17.13
N ILE A 46 -16.67 3.93 16.90
CA ILE A 46 -15.82 3.24 17.89
C ILE A 46 -14.60 4.11 18.14
N LYS A 47 -14.46 4.57 19.39
CA LYS A 47 -13.30 5.40 19.82
C LYS A 47 -12.09 4.56 20.27
N ASP A 48 -12.31 3.27 20.53
CA ASP A 48 -11.27 2.38 21.03
C ASP A 48 -10.40 1.87 19.87
N ILE A 49 -9.12 2.20 19.90
CA ILE A 49 -8.12 1.82 18.90
C ILE A 49 -7.98 0.30 18.81
N MET A 50 -8.07 -0.42 19.92
CA MET A 50 -7.98 -1.89 19.94
C MET A 50 -9.11 -2.54 19.16
N VAL A 51 -10.34 -2.03 19.31
CA VAL A 51 -11.50 -2.53 18.59
C VAL A 51 -11.38 -2.26 17.09
N ILE A 52 -10.85 -1.10 16.69
CA ILE A 52 -10.60 -0.76 15.27
C ILE A 52 -9.56 -1.72 14.66
N LEU A 53 -8.49 -2.04 15.39
CA LEU A 53 -7.46 -2.99 14.93
C LEU A 53 -8.04 -4.41 14.75
N ILE A 54 -8.81 -4.89 15.73
CA ILE A 54 -9.47 -6.20 15.65
C ILE A 54 -10.43 -6.24 14.45
N LEU A 55 -11.22 -5.21 14.26
CA LEU A 55 -12.15 -5.08 13.13
C LEU A 55 -11.42 -5.08 11.78
N GLY A 56 -10.29 -4.39 11.69
CA GLY A 56 -9.43 -4.42 10.50
C GLY A 56 -8.91 -5.83 10.18
N MET A 57 -8.48 -6.58 11.21
CA MET A 57 -8.04 -7.97 11.04
C MET A 57 -9.19 -8.88 10.61
N MET A 58 -10.38 -8.75 11.23
CA MET A 58 -11.55 -9.53 10.86
C MET A 58 -12.01 -9.23 9.43
N PHE A 59 -12.02 -7.96 9.04
CA PHE A 59 -12.37 -7.55 7.68
C PHE A 59 -11.38 -8.12 6.65
N SER A 60 -10.08 -8.04 6.94
CA SER A 60 -9.04 -8.62 6.10
C SER A 60 -9.21 -10.14 5.94
N SER A 61 -9.53 -10.84 7.04
CA SER A 61 -9.81 -12.29 7.00
C SER A 61 -11.05 -12.61 6.16
N GLY A 62 -12.10 -11.79 6.26
CA GLY A 62 -13.32 -11.94 5.46
C GLY A 62 -13.06 -11.75 3.97
N VAL A 63 -12.32 -10.70 3.59
CA VAL A 63 -11.91 -10.49 2.20
C VAL A 63 -11.03 -11.64 1.72
N GLY A 64 -10.09 -12.11 2.56
CA GLY A 64 -9.26 -13.26 2.27
C GLY A 64 -10.07 -14.53 1.99
N ALA A 65 -11.12 -14.80 2.76
CA ALA A 65 -12.01 -15.94 2.53
C ALA A 65 -12.74 -15.84 1.17
N VAL A 66 -13.23 -14.65 0.80
CA VAL A 66 -13.83 -14.43 -0.52
C VAL A 66 -12.81 -14.68 -1.63
N VAL A 67 -11.59 -14.17 -1.49
CA VAL A 67 -10.51 -14.39 -2.45
C VAL A 67 -10.18 -15.89 -2.56
N GLN A 68 -10.13 -16.65 -1.46
CA GLN A 68 -9.91 -18.09 -1.47
C GLN A 68 -11.01 -18.85 -2.22
N ILE A 69 -12.28 -18.46 -2.03
CA ILE A 69 -13.40 -19.06 -2.78
C ILE A 69 -13.24 -18.79 -4.29
N LEU A 70 -12.88 -17.56 -4.67
CA LEU A 70 -12.65 -17.21 -6.07
C LEU A 70 -11.47 -17.97 -6.67
N GLN A 71 -10.40 -18.19 -5.90
CA GLN A 71 -9.25 -19.00 -6.31
C GLN A 71 -9.65 -20.47 -6.54
N TYR A 72 -10.44 -21.02 -5.63
CA TYR A 72 -10.91 -22.41 -5.74
C TYR A 72 -11.77 -22.62 -6.99
N LEU A 73 -12.60 -21.65 -7.34
CA LEU A 73 -13.46 -21.68 -8.53
C LEU A 73 -12.72 -21.28 -9.82
N SER A 74 -11.49 -20.79 -9.72
CA SER A 74 -10.72 -20.29 -10.85
C SER A 74 -10.07 -21.42 -11.64
N LYS A 75 -9.80 -21.15 -12.93
CA LYS A 75 -9.00 -22.04 -13.77
C LYS A 75 -7.53 -21.98 -13.34
N GLU A 76 -6.81 -23.07 -13.57
CA GLU A 76 -5.40 -23.25 -13.20
C GLU A 76 -4.50 -22.11 -13.71
N GLU A 77 -4.69 -21.66 -14.97
CA GLU A 77 -3.94 -20.53 -15.55
C GLU A 77 -4.16 -19.21 -14.81
N SER A 78 -5.42 -18.92 -14.42
CA SER A 78 -5.77 -17.70 -13.69
C SER A 78 -5.25 -17.75 -12.25
N LEU A 79 -5.30 -18.90 -11.62
CA LEU A 79 -4.73 -19.14 -10.29
C LEU A 79 -3.22 -18.92 -10.30
N LYS A 80 -2.51 -19.49 -11.30
CA LYS A 80 -1.07 -19.28 -11.45
C LYS A 80 -0.71 -17.80 -11.64
N ALA A 81 -1.45 -17.09 -12.49
CA ALA A 81 -1.25 -15.66 -12.72
C ALA A 81 -1.46 -14.85 -11.42
N PHE A 82 -2.50 -15.18 -10.64
CA PHE A 82 -2.75 -14.54 -9.36
C PHE A 82 -1.63 -14.79 -8.34
N VAL A 83 -1.15 -16.04 -8.23
CA VAL A 83 -0.06 -16.38 -7.32
C VAL A 83 1.21 -15.64 -7.69
N ILE A 84 1.57 -15.56 -8.99
CA ILE A 84 2.74 -14.78 -9.46
C ILE A 84 2.56 -13.30 -9.11
N TRP A 85 1.37 -12.74 -9.34
CA TRP A 85 1.10 -11.34 -8.99
C TRP A 85 1.24 -11.08 -7.49
N THR A 86 0.80 -12.00 -6.61
CA THR A 86 0.95 -11.84 -5.15
C THR A 86 2.41 -11.91 -4.68
N MET A 87 3.31 -12.46 -5.48
CA MET A 87 4.74 -12.48 -5.19
C MET A 87 5.39 -11.10 -5.35
N GLY A 88 4.75 -10.20 -6.09
CA GLY A 88 5.23 -8.85 -6.36
C GLY A 88 6.39 -8.81 -7.35
N ALA A 89 6.38 -7.83 -8.23
CA ALA A 89 7.46 -7.58 -9.18
C ALA A 89 7.50 -6.09 -9.55
N LEU A 90 8.68 -5.48 -9.55
CA LEU A 90 8.86 -4.09 -10.00
C LEU A 90 9.20 -4.04 -11.49
N GLY A 91 9.79 -5.11 -12.04
CA GLY A 91 10.28 -5.16 -13.41
C GLY A 91 9.23 -5.51 -14.48
N ASP A 92 8.06 -5.96 -14.08
CA ASP A 92 7.04 -6.48 -15.03
C ASP A 92 6.06 -5.39 -15.51
N VAL A 93 6.28 -4.14 -15.10
CA VAL A 93 5.42 -3.01 -15.49
C VAL A 93 5.66 -2.64 -16.95
N THR A 94 4.61 -2.75 -17.77
CA THR A 94 4.67 -2.39 -19.19
C THR A 94 4.66 -0.87 -19.38
N SER A 95 5.15 -0.40 -20.55
CA SER A 95 5.15 1.04 -20.87
C SER A 95 3.74 1.67 -20.81
N GLY A 96 2.69 0.92 -21.19
CA GLY A 96 1.30 1.38 -21.08
C GLY A 96 0.83 1.54 -19.62
N GLN A 97 1.25 0.64 -18.74
CA GLN A 97 0.97 0.72 -17.32
C GLN A 97 1.74 1.87 -16.64
N LEU A 98 2.96 2.15 -17.11
CA LEU A 98 3.78 3.24 -16.61
C LEU A 98 3.14 4.62 -16.85
N LEU A 99 2.42 4.79 -17.98
CA LEU A 99 1.68 6.02 -18.28
C LEU A 99 0.55 6.32 -17.27
N ILE A 100 0.04 5.30 -16.58
CA ILE A 100 -0.97 5.46 -15.53
C ILE A 100 -0.30 5.53 -14.16
N LEU A 101 0.68 4.67 -13.93
CA LEU A 101 1.37 4.56 -12.64
C LEU A 101 2.07 5.86 -12.27
N VAL A 102 2.86 6.43 -13.18
CA VAL A 102 3.65 7.65 -12.90
C VAL A 102 2.76 8.85 -12.52
N PRO A 103 1.73 9.24 -13.31
CA PRO A 103 0.86 10.36 -12.91
C PRO A 103 0.10 10.09 -11.61
N SER A 104 -0.36 8.85 -11.38
CA SER A 104 -1.09 8.49 -10.17
C SER A 104 -0.22 8.58 -8.92
N VAL A 105 1.03 8.11 -9.01
CA VAL A 105 2.00 8.23 -7.91
C VAL A 105 2.35 9.70 -7.67
N PHE A 106 2.58 10.50 -8.71
CA PHE A 106 2.82 11.94 -8.58
C PHE A 106 1.65 12.66 -7.91
N ALA A 107 0.41 12.38 -8.34
CA ALA A 107 -0.78 12.96 -7.74
C ALA A 107 -0.92 12.55 -6.26
N GLY A 108 -0.69 11.26 -5.94
CA GLY A 108 -0.70 10.77 -4.57
C GLY A 108 0.37 11.41 -3.69
N LEU A 109 1.59 11.58 -4.20
CA LEU A 109 2.68 12.27 -3.49
C LEU A 109 2.36 13.76 -3.28
N LEU A 110 1.80 14.43 -4.28
CA LEU A 110 1.35 15.82 -4.15
C LEU A 110 0.32 15.96 -3.03
N LEU A 111 -0.67 15.08 -2.99
CA LEU A 111 -1.65 15.04 -1.91
C LEU A 111 -0.97 14.78 -0.55
N ALA A 112 0.01 13.87 -0.48
CA ALA A 112 0.77 13.60 0.73
C ALA A 112 1.51 14.85 1.24
N VAL A 113 2.15 15.61 0.36
CA VAL A 113 2.82 16.87 0.70
C VAL A 113 1.83 17.90 1.27
N LEU A 114 0.61 18.00 0.70
CA LEU A 114 -0.44 18.88 1.22
C LEU A 114 -0.90 18.51 2.63
N THR A 115 -0.69 17.26 3.05
CA THR A 115 -1.06 16.78 4.40
C THR A 115 0.03 16.96 5.45
N ILE A 116 1.22 17.46 5.11
CA ILE A 116 2.32 17.66 6.06
C ILE A 116 1.91 18.58 7.22
N LYS A 117 1.34 19.75 6.92
CA LYS A 117 0.90 20.70 7.96
C LYS A 117 -0.17 20.11 8.89
N PRO A 118 -1.26 19.51 8.36
CA PRO A 118 -2.21 18.78 9.19
C PRO A 118 -1.60 17.70 10.06
N LEU A 119 -0.68 16.89 9.52
CA LEU A 119 -0.01 15.83 10.27
C LEU A 119 0.84 16.38 11.41
N ASN A 120 1.56 17.48 11.19
CA ASN A 120 2.35 18.10 12.25
C ASN A 120 1.47 18.67 13.36
N LEU A 121 0.32 19.26 13.06
CA LEU A 121 -0.63 19.71 14.07
C LEU A 121 -1.22 18.54 14.86
N LEU A 122 -1.50 17.41 14.21
CA LEU A 122 -2.02 16.22 14.86
C LEU A 122 -1.02 15.52 15.81
N LEU A 123 0.29 15.81 15.71
CA LEU A 123 1.27 15.34 16.68
C LEU A 123 1.00 15.85 18.11
N PHE A 124 0.38 17.03 18.25
CA PHE A 124 0.01 17.61 19.55
C PHE A 124 -1.34 17.13 20.07
N GLY A 125 -2.01 16.23 19.34
CA GLY A 125 -3.34 15.71 19.67
C GLY A 125 -4.47 16.39 18.90
N GLU A 126 -5.60 15.66 18.75
CA GLU A 126 -6.74 16.14 17.95
C GLU A 126 -7.39 17.40 18.54
N GLU A 127 -7.54 17.45 19.86
CA GLU A 127 -8.18 18.58 20.55
C GLU A 127 -7.37 19.88 20.33
N TYR A 128 -6.04 19.80 20.46
CA TYR A 128 -5.17 20.91 20.19
C TYR A 128 -5.19 21.34 18.73
N ALA A 129 -5.17 20.38 17.81
CA ALA A 129 -5.23 20.66 16.38
C ALA A 129 -6.52 21.42 15.98
N VAL A 130 -7.66 21.06 16.60
CA VAL A 130 -8.94 21.76 16.39
C VAL A 130 -8.89 23.20 16.90
N THR A 131 -8.31 23.47 18.07
CA THR A 131 -8.15 24.83 18.60
C THR A 131 -7.28 25.71 17.69
N MET A 132 -6.33 25.09 16.99
CA MET A 132 -5.50 25.75 15.97
C MET A 132 -6.20 25.90 14.60
N GLY A 133 -7.49 25.59 14.52
CA GLY A 133 -8.30 25.77 13.31
C GLY A 133 -8.23 24.63 12.31
N LEU A 134 -7.66 23.45 12.68
CA LEU A 134 -7.58 22.30 11.79
C LEU A 134 -8.94 21.64 11.58
N ASN A 135 -9.36 21.48 10.32
CA ASN A 135 -10.52 20.66 9.99
C ASN A 135 -10.11 19.20 9.87
N ILE A 136 -10.30 18.42 10.96
CA ILE A 136 -9.90 17.01 11.05
C ILE A 136 -10.53 16.17 9.94
N ARG A 137 -11.82 16.38 9.62
CA ARG A 137 -12.50 15.60 8.57
C ARG A 137 -11.84 15.81 7.21
N ARG A 138 -11.54 17.05 6.86
CA ARG A 138 -10.88 17.39 5.59
C ARG A 138 -9.47 16.83 5.54
N SER A 139 -8.71 16.93 6.62
CA SER A 139 -7.35 16.39 6.73
C SER A 139 -7.32 14.87 6.61
N ARG A 140 -8.23 14.17 7.31
CA ARG A 140 -8.38 12.71 7.19
C ARG A 140 -8.78 12.29 5.77
N SER A 141 -9.72 13.00 5.14
CA SER A 141 -10.14 12.71 3.77
C SER A 141 -8.98 12.84 2.78
N LEU A 142 -8.15 13.89 2.91
CA LEU A 142 -6.96 14.08 2.07
C LEU A 142 -5.92 12.97 2.28
N LEU A 143 -5.64 12.61 3.52
CA LEU A 143 -4.75 11.49 3.86
C LEU A 143 -5.24 10.19 3.24
N PHE A 144 -6.52 9.92 3.38
CA PHE A 144 -7.14 8.70 2.84
C PHE A 144 -7.08 8.67 1.31
N LEU A 145 -7.38 9.79 0.66
CA LEU A 145 -7.29 9.87 -0.79
C LEU A 145 -5.85 9.65 -1.27
N SER A 146 -4.86 10.27 -0.62
CA SER A 146 -3.45 10.08 -0.94
C SER A 146 -3.03 8.62 -0.78
N THR A 147 -3.33 8.01 0.38
CA THR A 147 -2.93 6.62 0.66
C THR A 147 -3.64 5.62 -0.24
N THR A 148 -4.94 5.81 -0.53
CA THR A 148 -5.69 4.95 -1.44
C THR A 148 -5.12 5.03 -2.86
N LEU A 149 -4.81 6.23 -3.33
CA LEU A 149 -4.24 6.43 -4.66
C LEU A 149 -2.85 5.79 -4.77
N LEU A 150 -1.97 6.02 -3.80
CA LEU A 150 -0.61 5.46 -3.80
C LEU A 150 -0.63 3.94 -3.64
N ALA A 151 -1.25 3.44 -2.58
CA ALA A 151 -1.26 2.01 -2.28
C ALA A 151 -2.04 1.23 -3.35
N GLY A 152 -3.20 1.72 -3.78
CA GLY A 152 -4.01 1.07 -4.80
C GLY A 152 -3.28 0.95 -6.14
N THR A 153 -2.62 2.03 -6.58
CA THR A 153 -1.87 2.01 -7.85
C THR A 153 -0.67 1.07 -7.80
N ILE A 154 0.15 1.17 -6.73
CA ILE A 154 1.34 0.34 -6.61
C ILE A 154 0.95 -1.15 -6.51
N THR A 155 -0.04 -1.47 -5.68
CA THR A 155 -0.50 -2.85 -5.54
C THR A 155 -1.10 -3.40 -6.83
N ALA A 156 -1.83 -2.59 -7.61
CA ALA A 156 -2.43 -3.02 -8.87
C ALA A 156 -1.38 -3.49 -9.89
N PHE A 157 -0.26 -2.76 -10.00
CA PHE A 157 0.74 -3.01 -11.05
C PHE A 157 1.96 -3.79 -10.58
N CYS A 158 2.38 -3.58 -9.33
CA CYS A 158 3.57 -4.23 -8.77
C CYS A 158 3.25 -5.40 -7.83
N GLY A 159 1.96 -5.64 -7.54
CA GLY A 159 1.53 -6.59 -6.52
C GLY A 159 1.65 -6.03 -5.09
N PRO A 160 1.20 -6.79 -4.09
CA PRO A 160 1.27 -6.39 -2.69
C PRO A 160 2.70 -6.48 -2.17
N ILE A 161 3.36 -5.33 -1.97
CA ILE A 161 4.69 -5.25 -1.35
C ILE A 161 4.51 -4.84 0.10
N GLY A 162 4.83 -5.76 1.01
CA GLY A 162 4.66 -5.57 2.45
C GLY A 162 5.93 -5.09 3.17
N PHE A 163 5.78 -4.81 4.47
CA PHE A 163 6.82 -4.54 5.46
C PHE A 163 7.61 -3.24 5.26
N ILE A 164 8.07 -2.88 4.06
CA ILE A 164 8.86 -1.66 3.82
C ILE A 164 8.08 -0.42 4.22
N GLY A 165 6.79 -0.35 3.88
CA GLY A 165 5.93 0.78 4.24
C GLY A 165 5.77 0.99 5.74
N LEU A 166 5.84 -0.08 6.53
CA LEU A 166 5.82 -0.02 7.99
C LEU A 166 7.20 0.26 8.58
N ALA A 167 8.24 -0.37 8.06
CA ALA A 167 9.59 -0.27 8.60
C ALA A 167 10.24 1.10 8.34
N MET A 168 10.10 1.63 7.12
CA MET A 168 10.84 2.83 6.69
C MET A 168 10.51 4.11 7.46
N PRO A 169 9.25 4.45 7.80
CA PRO A 169 8.98 5.62 8.62
C PRO A 169 9.65 5.55 10.00
N HIS A 170 9.72 4.36 10.60
CA HIS A 170 10.39 4.16 11.88
C HIS A 170 11.91 4.30 11.76
N VAL A 171 12.52 3.68 10.75
CA VAL A 171 13.96 3.81 10.47
C VAL A 171 14.32 5.27 10.20
N THR A 172 13.53 5.96 9.39
CA THR A 172 13.76 7.37 9.05
C THR A 172 13.68 8.26 10.29
N ARG A 173 12.67 8.05 11.16
CA ARG A 173 12.54 8.77 12.42
C ARG A 173 13.75 8.55 13.34
N MET A 174 14.29 7.35 13.37
CA MET A 174 15.49 7.04 14.16
C MET A 174 16.77 7.66 13.57
N LEU A 175 16.90 7.69 12.23
CA LEU A 175 18.06 8.27 11.56
C LEU A 175 18.11 9.79 11.71
N PHE A 176 16.99 10.47 11.49
CA PHE A 176 16.92 11.93 11.55
C PHE A 176 16.59 12.47 12.94
N GLN A 177 16.23 11.62 13.88
CA GLN A 177 15.83 12.00 15.26
C GLN A 177 14.81 13.15 15.30
N ASN A 178 13.95 13.21 14.30
CA ASN A 178 12.98 14.27 14.11
C ASN A 178 11.59 13.67 13.85
N SER A 179 10.56 14.31 14.41
CA SER A 179 9.16 13.94 14.20
C SER A 179 8.43 14.88 13.24
N ASP A 180 9.08 15.93 12.74
CA ASP A 180 8.51 16.85 11.78
C ASP A 180 8.32 16.15 10.42
N HIS A 181 7.10 16.16 9.92
CA HIS A 181 6.76 15.55 8.64
C HIS A 181 7.40 16.24 7.43
N HIS A 182 7.90 17.49 7.58
CA HIS A 182 8.69 18.14 6.54
C HIS A 182 10.02 17.41 6.26
N VAL A 183 10.61 16.79 7.29
CA VAL A 183 11.83 15.99 7.18
C VAL A 183 11.50 14.52 6.99
N LEU A 184 10.49 14.04 7.75
CA LEU A 184 10.14 12.65 7.80
C LEU A 184 9.58 12.13 6.47
N LEU A 185 8.72 12.91 5.78
CA LEU A 185 8.10 12.47 4.52
C LEU A 185 9.16 12.28 3.41
N PRO A 186 9.98 13.29 3.04
CA PRO A 186 11.01 13.09 2.02
C PRO A 186 12.07 12.06 2.44
N GLY A 187 12.45 12.03 3.72
CA GLY A 187 13.37 11.04 4.25
C GLY A 187 12.84 9.60 4.11
N THR A 188 11.55 9.38 4.38
CA THR A 188 10.90 8.07 4.21
C THR A 188 10.79 7.67 2.75
N ILE A 189 10.50 8.61 1.85
CA ILE A 189 10.44 8.35 0.40
C ILE A 189 11.81 7.90 -0.10
N LEU A 190 12.87 8.65 0.23
CA LEU A 190 14.23 8.34 -0.23
C LEU A 190 14.77 7.04 0.37
N SER A 191 14.62 6.84 1.68
CA SER A 191 15.08 5.62 2.34
C SER A 191 14.29 4.39 1.89
N GLY A 192 12.97 4.54 1.74
CA GLY A 192 12.11 3.47 1.22
C GLY A 192 12.46 3.08 -0.20
N ALA A 193 12.65 4.07 -1.09
CA ALA A 193 13.07 3.82 -2.46
C ALA A 193 14.44 3.14 -2.53
N SER A 194 15.43 3.58 -1.73
CA SER A 194 16.76 3.00 -1.71
C SER A 194 16.75 1.53 -1.26
N ILE A 195 16.01 1.23 -0.19
CA ILE A 195 15.91 -0.15 0.31
C ILE A 195 15.12 -1.03 -0.65
N LEU A 196 14.05 -0.51 -1.24
CA LEU A 196 13.27 -1.27 -2.21
C LEU A 196 14.09 -1.61 -3.46
N LEU A 197 14.94 -0.68 -3.94
CA LEU A 197 15.87 -0.95 -5.03
C LEU A 197 16.91 -2.00 -4.65
N LEU A 198 17.45 -1.97 -3.44
CA LEU A 198 18.35 -3.02 -2.95
C LEU A 198 17.64 -4.38 -2.90
N CYS A 199 16.40 -4.43 -2.42
CA CYS A 199 15.59 -5.66 -2.44
C CYS A 199 15.34 -6.16 -3.87
N ASP A 200 15.09 -5.27 -4.83
CA ASP A 200 14.88 -5.63 -6.24
C ASP A 200 16.17 -6.19 -6.88
N ILE A 201 17.33 -5.61 -6.58
CA ILE A 201 18.62 -6.13 -7.04
C ILE A 201 18.84 -7.55 -6.50
N ILE A 202 18.64 -7.76 -5.19
CA ILE A 202 18.77 -9.08 -4.56
C ILE A 202 17.77 -10.07 -5.16
N SER A 203 16.52 -9.64 -5.37
CA SER A 203 15.48 -10.43 -6.01
C SER A 203 15.90 -10.93 -7.38
N LYS A 204 16.48 -10.07 -8.20
CA LYS A 204 16.96 -10.41 -9.56
C LYS A 204 18.20 -11.32 -9.56
N ILE A 205 19.13 -11.12 -8.63
CA ILE A 205 20.33 -11.97 -8.51
C ILE A 205 19.94 -13.40 -8.11
N PHE A 206 19.06 -13.55 -7.14
CA PHE A 206 18.68 -14.86 -6.60
C PHE A 206 17.41 -15.44 -7.22
N THR A 207 16.79 -14.75 -8.18
CA THR A 207 15.50 -15.13 -8.79
C THR A 207 14.39 -15.42 -7.76
N LEU A 208 14.37 -14.64 -6.68
CA LEU A 208 13.42 -14.77 -5.59
C LEU A 208 12.31 -13.71 -5.69
N PRO A 209 11.08 -13.99 -5.19
CA PRO A 209 10.02 -13.00 -5.13
C PRO A 209 10.41 -11.80 -4.27
N ILE A 210 10.14 -10.57 -4.76
CA ILE A 210 10.52 -9.37 -4.02
C ILE A 210 9.80 -9.28 -2.67
N ASN A 211 8.55 -9.73 -2.59
CA ASN A 211 7.77 -9.73 -1.35
C ASN A 211 8.40 -10.61 -0.25
N ALA A 212 9.03 -11.72 -0.61
CA ALA A 212 9.75 -12.56 0.34
C ALA A 212 10.99 -11.84 0.90
N ILE A 213 11.76 -11.17 0.04
CA ILE A 213 12.95 -10.43 0.45
C ILE A 213 12.59 -9.24 1.33
N THR A 214 11.56 -8.48 0.95
CA THR A 214 11.10 -7.34 1.74
C THR A 214 10.56 -7.77 3.11
N ALA A 215 9.91 -8.94 3.20
CA ALA A 215 9.49 -9.51 4.46
C ALA A 215 10.67 -9.94 5.34
N LEU A 216 11.64 -10.65 4.76
CA LEU A 216 12.84 -11.10 5.47
C LEU A 216 13.69 -9.94 6.02
N LEU A 217 13.76 -8.82 5.31
CA LEU A 217 14.45 -7.61 5.76
C LEU A 217 13.58 -6.75 6.68
N GLY A 218 12.29 -6.62 6.39
CA GLY A 218 11.38 -5.75 7.11
C GLY A 218 11.03 -6.27 8.51
N ILE A 219 10.81 -7.58 8.67
CA ILE A 219 10.44 -8.18 9.96
C ILE A 219 11.49 -7.91 11.04
N PRO A 220 12.80 -8.20 10.84
CA PRO A 220 13.83 -7.90 11.82
C PRO A 220 13.90 -6.42 12.20
N ILE A 221 13.73 -5.53 11.20
CA ILE A 221 13.74 -4.08 11.43
C ILE A 221 12.58 -3.67 12.32
N VAL A 222 11.37 -4.15 12.04
CA VAL A 222 10.18 -3.83 12.85
C VAL A 222 10.34 -4.37 14.27
N VAL A 223 10.78 -5.62 14.42
CA VAL A 223 11.03 -6.23 15.74
C VAL A 223 12.05 -5.41 16.53
N TRP A 224 13.16 -5.04 15.89
CA TRP A 224 14.20 -4.23 16.54
C TRP A 224 13.69 -2.86 17.00
N VAL A 225 12.91 -2.18 16.17
CA VAL A 225 12.28 -0.89 16.49
C VAL A 225 11.33 -1.01 17.68
N VAL A 226 10.49 -2.06 17.70
CA VAL A 226 9.53 -2.29 18.80
C VAL A 226 10.25 -2.57 20.11
N LEU A 227 11.29 -3.40 20.10
CA LEU A 227 12.08 -3.73 21.28
C LEU A 227 12.81 -2.50 21.84
N ARG A 228 13.35 -1.65 20.97
CA ARG A 228 14.05 -0.44 21.38
C ARG A 228 13.11 0.62 21.99
N ASN A 229 11.89 0.76 21.48
CA ASN A 229 10.90 1.68 22.07
C ASN A 229 10.45 1.27 23.48
N LYS A 230 10.42 -0.02 23.80
CA LYS A 230 10.10 -0.49 25.15
C LYS A 230 11.14 -0.11 26.21
N SER A 231 12.40 0.10 25.83
CA SER A 231 13.47 0.47 26.76
C SER A 231 13.45 1.96 27.18
N ILE A 232 12.59 2.78 26.58
CA ILE A 232 12.45 4.23 26.89
C ILE A 232 11.28 4.48 27.85
N THR A 233 10.38 3.50 28.03
CA THR A 233 9.20 3.58 28.89
C THR A 233 9.32 2.75 30.19
N ALA A 234 10.45 2.15 30.45
CA ALA A 234 10.83 1.51 31.73
C ALA A 234 11.92 2.34 32.42
#